data_f067db9d24115395dc538ba7b5c2f77f
#
_entry.id   f067db9d24115395dc538ba7b5c2f77f
#
_cell.length_a   1.000
_cell.length_b   1.000
_cell.length_c   1.000
_cell.angle_alpha   90.00
_cell.angle_beta   90.00
_cell.angle_gamma   90.00
#
_symmetry.space_group_name_H-M   'P 1'
#
loop_
_entity.id
_entity.type
_entity.pdbx_description
1 polymer ?
#
loop_
_entity_poly.entity_id
_entity_poly.type
_entity_poly.pdbx_seq_one_letter_code
_entity_poly.pdbx_strand_id
1 'polypeptide(L)'
;MSNKITTDLLEFIENSPSCFHAVQTTKEILTKHGFTELSEDQTWNLTPGNDYFVTRNGSSIIAFSIPESVVLQNGFRIIASHSDSPSFKIKENPEIAVEDHYIKLNVERYGGMLCAPWFDRPLSVAGRVIVKENGTYCAKLINADRDLLLIPNLAIHMNRDANSGYAYNAQKDLLPLYGDISAKDTFLDTISKYAGVEKEEILSHDLFLYNRQKGTLWGQTRNFSLLHVWMISSVPVLLFTDCLAQTANRRFPFTAFWITKKSEVQQNRALHLRSSEIRCSVSVRYSAWIHRITLSHCPRVL
;
A
#
# COMPACT_ATOMS: atom_id res chain seq x y z
N MET A 1 -16.04 13.56 -18.08
CA MET A 1 -15.61 13.46 -16.68
C MET A 1 -15.32 12.03 -16.25
N SER A 2 -16.19 11.05 -16.50
CA SER A 2 -15.98 9.64 -16.13
C SER A 2 -14.66 9.04 -16.63
N ASN A 3 -14.21 9.36 -17.83
CA ASN A 3 -13.02 8.77 -18.44
C ASN A 3 -11.71 9.22 -17.76
N LYS A 4 -11.62 10.46 -17.28
CA LYS A 4 -10.43 11.00 -16.62
C LYS A 4 -10.20 10.34 -15.25
N ILE A 5 -11.24 10.26 -14.41
CA ILE A 5 -11.14 9.64 -13.08
C ILE A 5 -10.68 8.19 -13.19
N THR A 6 -11.21 7.46 -14.18
CA THR A 6 -10.82 6.07 -14.39
C THR A 6 -9.36 5.96 -14.85
N THR A 7 -8.92 6.86 -15.73
CA THR A 7 -7.51 6.88 -16.17
C THR A 7 -6.57 7.20 -15.01
N ASP A 8 -6.89 8.23 -14.22
CA ASP A 8 -6.12 8.64 -13.04
C ASP A 8 -6.04 7.50 -12.00
N LEU A 9 -7.14 6.73 -11.85
CA LEU A 9 -7.17 5.54 -10.99
C LEU A 9 -6.25 4.43 -11.52
N LEU A 10 -6.30 4.13 -12.81
CA LEU A 10 -5.43 3.11 -13.42
C LEU A 10 -3.96 3.50 -13.26
N GLU A 11 -3.61 4.75 -13.50
CA GLU A 11 -2.25 5.27 -13.35
C GLU A 11 -1.78 5.20 -11.88
N PHE A 12 -2.64 5.56 -10.93
CA PHE A 12 -2.32 5.42 -9.51
C PHE A 12 -2.01 3.97 -9.13
N ILE A 13 -2.81 3.01 -9.61
CA ILE A 13 -2.62 1.59 -9.31
C ILE A 13 -1.33 1.07 -9.94
N GLU A 14 -1.02 1.45 -11.18
CA GLU A 14 0.24 1.08 -11.84
C GLU A 14 1.46 1.58 -11.07
N ASN A 15 1.40 2.80 -10.54
CA ASN A 15 2.47 3.40 -9.75
C ASN A 15 2.51 2.91 -8.28
N SER A 16 1.58 2.03 -7.89
CA SER A 16 1.41 1.59 -6.50
C SER A 16 1.46 0.06 -6.35
N PRO A 17 2.54 -0.62 -6.80
CA PRO A 17 2.63 -2.08 -6.77
C PRO A 17 2.74 -2.67 -5.35
N SER A 18 2.98 -1.84 -4.33
CA SER A 18 2.94 -2.23 -2.90
C SER A 18 2.35 -1.11 -2.05
N CYS A 19 2.00 -1.41 -0.79
CA CYS A 19 1.49 -0.40 0.13
C CYS A 19 2.46 0.78 0.36
N PHE A 20 3.75 0.53 0.27
CA PHE A 20 4.79 1.57 0.39
C PHE A 20 4.79 2.50 -0.82
N HIS A 21 4.66 1.93 -2.02
CA HIS A 21 4.54 2.71 -3.25
C HIS A 21 3.22 3.50 -3.27
N ALA A 22 2.12 2.94 -2.74
CA ALA A 22 0.85 3.66 -2.65
C ALA A 22 0.97 4.92 -1.78
N VAL A 23 1.69 4.84 -0.66
CA VAL A 23 1.99 6.01 0.18
C VAL A 23 2.90 7.00 -0.55
N GLN A 24 3.95 6.52 -1.22
CA GLN A 24 4.85 7.38 -1.99
C GLN A 24 4.13 8.11 -3.12
N THR A 25 3.33 7.39 -3.91
CA THR A 25 2.52 7.99 -4.99
C THR A 25 1.54 9.04 -4.44
N THR A 26 0.89 8.73 -3.31
CA THR A 26 -0.01 9.67 -2.63
C THR A 26 0.75 10.92 -2.17
N LYS A 27 1.94 10.76 -1.57
CA LYS A 27 2.80 11.87 -1.15
C LYS A 27 3.16 12.78 -2.33
N GLU A 28 3.53 12.21 -3.47
CA GLU A 28 3.85 12.97 -4.68
C GLU A 28 2.65 13.76 -5.21
N ILE A 29 1.46 13.14 -5.20
CA ILE A 29 0.23 13.81 -5.62
C ILE A 29 -0.10 14.96 -4.66
N LEU A 30 -0.05 14.75 -3.34
CA LEU A 30 -0.29 15.79 -2.34
C LEU A 30 0.66 16.97 -2.50
N THR A 31 1.95 16.69 -2.67
CA THR A 31 2.98 17.72 -2.88
C THR A 31 2.69 18.55 -4.14
N LYS A 32 2.30 17.91 -5.25
CA LYS A 32 1.88 18.61 -6.49
C LYS A 32 0.65 19.51 -6.29
N HIS A 33 -0.19 19.19 -5.32
CA HIS A 33 -1.37 19.99 -4.96
C HIS A 33 -1.12 21.02 -3.85
N GLY A 34 0.14 21.24 -3.47
CA GLY A 34 0.54 22.28 -2.53
C GLY A 34 0.44 21.90 -1.05
N PHE A 35 0.24 20.62 -0.74
CA PHE A 35 0.31 20.14 0.64
C PHE A 35 1.74 20.18 1.16
N THR A 36 1.90 20.58 2.41
CA THR A 36 3.20 20.60 3.11
C THR A 36 3.38 19.33 3.95
N GLU A 37 4.53 18.66 3.78
CA GLU A 37 4.88 17.52 4.61
C GLU A 37 5.28 17.96 6.02
N LEU A 38 4.76 17.27 7.01
CA LEU A 38 5.11 17.43 8.42
C LEU A 38 5.88 16.20 8.91
N SER A 39 6.88 16.42 9.76
CA SER A 39 7.61 15.34 10.43
C SER A 39 7.03 15.09 11.81
N GLU A 40 6.88 13.80 12.21
CA GLU A 40 6.29 13.42 13.51
C GLU A 40 7.19 13.76 14.70
N ASP A 41 8.50 13.89 14.48
CA ASP A 41 9.51 14.21 15.49
C ASP A 41 9.68 15.71 15.74
N GLN A 42 9.01 16.55 14.93
CA GLN A 42 9.10 18.01 15.04
C GLN A 42 7.82 18.63 15.59
N THR A 43 7.94 19.83 16.14
CA THR A 43 6.77 20.65 16.51
C THR A 43 6.14 21.22 15.26
N TRP A 44 4.83 21.04 15.10
CA TRP A 44 4.10 21.50 13.93
C TRP A 44 3.63 22.96 14.09
N ASN A 45 4.08 23.81 13.20
CA ASN A 45 3.59 25.19 13.08
C ASN A 45 2.50 25.22 12.00
N LEU A 46 1.24 25.07 12.42
CA LEU A 46 0.09 25.01 11.54
C LEU A 46 -0.50 26.39 11.31
N THR A 47 -0.71 26.73 10.04
CA THR A 47 -1.30 28.02 9.64
C THR A 47 -2.69 27.79 9.07
N PRO A 48 -3.72 28.54 9.50
CA PRO A 48 -5.05 28.51 8.87
C PRO A 48 -4.98 28.77 7.36
N GLY A 49 -5.80 28.07 6.61
CA GLY A 49 -5.84 28.16 5.15
C GLY A 49 -4.87 27.23 4.42
N ASN A 50 -4.02 26.49 5.13
CA ASN A 50 -3.02 25.60 4.54
C ASN A 50 -3.39 24.12 4.69
N ASP A 51 -2.79 23.32 3.81
CA ASP A 51 -2.97 21.89 3.69
C ASP A 51 -1.67 21.15 4.06
N TYR A 52 -1.78 20.07 4.81
CA TYR A 52 -0.65 19.35 5.36
C TYR A 52 -0.82 17.83 5.22
N PHE A 53 0.30 17.12 5.23
CA PHE A 53 0.29 15.67 5.42
C PHE A 53 1.45 15.19 6.26
N VAL A 54 1.29 14.02 6.86
CA VAL A 54 2.31 13.33 7.65
C VAL A 54 2.32 11.85 7.28
N THR A 55 3.51 11.26 7.23
CA THR A 55 3.68 9.84 6.93
C THR A 55 4.23 9.10 8.15
N ARG A 56 3.88 7.82 8.28
CA ARG A 56 4.42 6.93 9.31
C ARG A 56 4.87 5.61 8.69
N ASN A 57 6.09 5.18 9.01
CA ASN A 57 6.70 3.92 8.55
C ASN A 57 6.71 3.74 7.02
N GLY A 58 6.48 4.81 6.23
CA GLY A 58 6.33 4.72 4.77
C GLY A 58 5.13 3.86 4.29
N SER A 59 4.24 3.44 5.20
CA SER A 59 3.08 2.59 4.92
C SER A 59 1.75 3.22 5.29
N SER A 60 1.79 4.38 5.97
CA SER A 60 0.60 5.14 6.37
C SER A 60 0.79 6.61 6.08
N ILE A 61 -0.28 7.30 5.70
CA ILE A 61 -0.31 8.74 5.43
C ILE A 61 -1.60 9.34 5.95
N ILE A 62 -1.51 10.51 6.55
CA ILE A 62 -2.65 11.34 6.92
C ILE A 62 -2.46 12.69 6.25
N ALA A 63 -3.43 13.12 5.46
CA ALA A 63 -3.49 14.47 4.91
C ALA A 63 -4.67 15.22 5.53
N PHE A 64 -4.50 16.50 5.77
CA PHE A 64 -5.54 17.33 6.36
C PHE A 64 -5.42 18.79 5.92
N SER A 65 -6.58 19.46 5.88
CA SER A 65 -6.73 20.85 5.54
C SER A 65 -7.18 21.64 6.74
N ILE A 66 -6.62 22.81 6.97
CA ILE A 66 -7.02 23.75 8.01
C ILE A 66 -7.74 24.92 7.33
N PRO A 67 -9.02 25.18 7.62
CA PRO A 67 -9.75 26.29 7.03
C PRO A 67 -9.22 27.65 7.53
N GLU A 68 -9.46 28.72 6.77
CA GLU A 68 -9.05 30.09 7.15
C GLU A 68 -9.68 30.54 8.48
N SER A 69 -10.93 30.15 8.71
CA SER A 69 -11.64 30.38 9.98
C SER A 69 -11.88 29.07 10.69
N VAL A 70 -11.14 28.81 11.76
CA VAL A 70 -11.30 27.61 12.58
C VAL A 70 -12.49 27.79 13.53
N VAL A 71 -13.63 27.18 13.19
CA VAL A 71 -14.77 27.06 14.11
C VAL A 71 -14.79 25.62 14.64
N LEU A 72 -14.15 25.39 15.77
CA LEU A 72 -14.04 24.05 16.40
C LEU A 72 -15.39 23.37 16.66
N GLN A 73 -16.48 24.14 16.73
CA GLN A 73 -17.85 23.63 16.93
C GLN A 73 -18.37 22.80 15.75
N ASN A 74 -17.79 22.94 14.56
CA ASN A 74 -18.25 22.24 13.36
C ASN A 74 -17.68 20.80 13.21
N GLY A 75 -16.79 20.37 14.11
CA GLY A 75 -16.20 19.02 14.12
C GLY A 75 -15.23 18.76 12.98
N PHE A 76 -14.95 17.47 12.74
CA PHE A 76 -14.03 16.99 11.69
C PHE A 76 -14.78 16.18 10.64
N ARG A 77 -14.38 16.32 9.40
CA ARG A 77 -14.77 15.43 8.33
C ARG A 77 -13.61 14.46 8.08
N ILE A 78 -13.80 13.18 8.39
CA ILE A 78 -12.74 12.17 8.29
C ILE A 78 -13.12 11.14 7.25
N ILE A 79 -12.20 10.89 6.32
CA ILE A 79 -12.28 9.84 5.32
C ILE A 79 -11.11 8.90 5.57
N ALA A 80 -11.36 7.59 5.64
CA ALA A 80 -10.32 6.61 5.90
C ALA A 80 -10.42 5.43 4.93
N SER A 81 -9.26 4.94 4.50
CA SER A 81 -9.13 3.71 3.72
C SER A 81 -7.85 2.98 4.10
N HIS A 82 -7.59 1.80 3.54
CA HIS A 82 -6.31 1.12 3.68
C HIS A 82 -5.52 1.12 2.36
N SER A 83 -4.19 1.08 2.47
CA SER A 83 -3.25 1.15 1.33
C SER A 83 -2.76 -0.21 0.86
N ASP A 84 -2.99 -1.27 1.63
CA ASP A 84 -2.50 -2.61 1.32
C ASP A 84 -3.53 -3.43 0.54
N SER A 85 -3.04 -4.41 -0.20
CA SER A 85 -3.86 -5.38 -0.93
C SER A 85 -3.40 -6.80 -0.59
N PRO A 86 -4.29 -7.79 -0.65
CA PRO A 86 -3.90 -9.18 -0.50
C PRO A 86 -2.86 -9.57 -1.56
N SER A 87 -1.79 -10.22 -1.10
CA SER A 87 -0.65 -10.58 -1.93
C SER A 87 0.13 -11.74 -1.31
N PHE A 88 1.25 -12.08 -1.90
CA PHE A 88 2.25 -12.97 -1.32
C PHE A 88 3.42 -12.15 -0.81
N LYS A 89 3.77 -12.31 0.49
CA LYS A 89 4.96 -11.71 1.08
C LYS A 89 6.13 -12.69 0.96
N ILE A 90 7.28 -12.21 0.52
CA ILE A 90 8.52 -12.99 0.45
C ILE A 90 9.09 -13.10 1.86
N LYS A 91 9.48 -14.32 2.26
CA LYS A 91 10.07 -14.61 3.57
C LYS A 91 11.55 -14.28 3.61
N GLU A 92 12.10 -14.12 4.81
CA GLU A 92 13.52 -13.78 5.04
C GLU A 92 14.50 -14.75 4.36
N ASN A 93 14.18 -16.06 4.32
CA ASN A 93 14.88 -17.05 3.49
C ASN A 93 14.11 -17.23 2.19
N PRO A 94 14.44 -16.43 1.15
CA PRO A 94 13.58 -16.30 -0.01
C PRO A 94 13.65 -17.46 -0.98
N GLU A 95 14.74 -18.21 -1.04
CA GLU A 95 14.95 -19.23 -2.07
C GLU A 95 14.72 -20.64 -1.55
N ILE A 96 14.10 -21.47 -2.37
CA ILE A 96 13.90 -22.91 -2.16
C ILE A 96 14.35 -23.64 -3.41
N ALA A 97 15.40 -24.46 -3.31
CA ALA A 97 15.79 -25.37 -4.37
C ALA A 97 14.82 -26.56 -4.44
N VAL A 98 14.39 -26.90 -5.65
CA VAL A 98 13.48 -28.03 -5.92
C VAL A 98 14.18 -29.01 -6.84
N GLU A 99 14.45 -30.21 -6.32
CA GLU A 99 15.02 -31.37 -7.04
C GLU A 99 16.32 -31.03 -7.82
N ASP A 100 17.10 -30.03 -7.35
CA ASP A 100 18.30 -29.51 -8.01
C ASP A 100 18.08 -29.04 -9.47
N HIS A 101 16.83 -28.75 -9.84
CA HIS A 101 16.46 -28.27 -11.17
C HIS A 101 15.94 -26.84 -11.17
N TYR A 102 15.18 -26.45 -10.15
CA TYR A 102 14.50 -25.15 -10.13
C TYR A 102 14.69 -24.44 -8.80
N ILE A 103 14.62 -23.12 -8.85
CA ILE A 103 14.53 -22.26 -7.69
C ILE A 103 13.13 -21.66 -7.63
N LYS A 104 12.45 -21.86 -6.51
CA LYS A 104 11.19 -21.20 -6.17
C LYS A 104 11.42 -20.17 -5.08
N LEU A 105 10.57 -19.14 -5.01
CA LEU A 105 10.59 -18.23 -3.87
C LEU A 105 9.66 -18.71 -2.76
N ASN A 106 10.18 -18.60 -1.54
CA ASN A 106 9.47 -18.91 -0.31
C ASN A 106 8.57 -17.74 0.07
N VAL A 107 7.28 -17.91 -0.07
CA VAL A 107 6.29 -16.86 0.17
C VAL A 107 5.26 -17.30 1.20
N GLU A 108 4.62 -16.30 1.81
CA GLU A 108 3.45 -16.50 2.64
C GLU A 108 2.28 -15.65 2.14
N ARG A 109 1.06 -16.11 2.35
CA ARG A 109 -0.14 -15.34 1.99
C ARG A 109 -0.28 -14.15 2.94
N TYR A 110 -0.38 -12.98 2.38
CA TYR A 110 -0.68 -11.75 3.07
C TYR A 110 -2.13 -11.34 2.81
N GLY A 111 -2.96 -11.43 3.85
CA GLY A 111 -4.39 -11.14 3.74
C GLY A 111 -5.24 -12.27 3.16
N GLY A 112 -6.54 -12.04 3.07
CA GLY A 112 -7.49 -12.97 2.45
C GLY A 112 -7.58 -12.73 0.95
N MET A 113 -7.28 -13.74 0.13
CA MET A 113 -7.28 -13.61 -1.33
C MET A 113 -7.85 -14.83 -2.02
N LEU A 114 -8.31 -14.64 -3.25
CA LEU A 114 -8.53 -15.71 -4.20
C LEU A 114 -7.18 -16.14 -4.78
N CYS A 115 -6.84 -17.43 -4.71
CA CYS A 115 -5.56 -17.93 -5.19
C CYS A 115 -5.53 -18.14 -6.70
N ALA A 116 -6.64 -18.60 -7.29
CA ALA A 116 -6.73 -18.91 -8.72
C ALA A 116 -6.27 -17.77 -9.66
N PRO A 117 -6.57 -16.48 -9.42
CA PRO A 117 -6.13 -15.39 -10.29
C PRO A 117 -4.60 -15.16 -10.34
N TRP A 118 -3.82 -15.81 -9.47
CA TRP A 118 -2.37 -15.68 -9.42
C TRP A 118 -1.61 -16.64 -10.32
N PHE A 119 -2.29 -17.71 -10.78
CA PHE A 119 -1.66 -18.69 -11.65
C PHE A 119 -1.52 -18.20 -13.08
N ASP A 120 -0.45 -18.68 -13.74
CA ASP A 120 -0.15 -18.49 -15.17
C ASP A 120 -0.10 -17.02 -15.59
N ARG A 121 0.36 -16.16 -14.68
CA ARG A 121 0.48 -14.72 -14.93
C ARG A 121 1.90 -14.25 -14.67
N PRO A 122 2.37 -13.25 -15.45
CA PRO A 122 3.66 -12.62 -15.20
C PRO A 122 3.60 -11.87 -13.87
N LEU A 123 4.44 -12.27 -12.93
CA LEU A 123 4.55 -11.65 -11.61
C LEU A 123 5.90 -10.95 -11.46
N SER A 124 5.90 -9.94 -10.62
CA SER A 124 7.11 -9.23 -10.21
C SER A 124 7.12 -8.98 -8.71
N VAL A 125 8.18 -8.31 -8.25
CA VAL A 125 8.42 -8.02 -6.83
C VAL A 125 8.53 -6.52 -6.62
N ALA A 126 7.80 -6.02 -5.62
CA ALA A 126 7.92 -4.65 -5.16
C ALA A 126 7.79 -4.58 -3.64
N GLY A 127 8.34 -3.52 -3.05
CA GLY A 127 8.28 -3.32 -1.61
C GLY A 127 9.37 -2.39 -1.14
N ARG A 128 9.94 -2.69 0.02
CA ARG A 128 11.07 -1.95 0.57
C ARG A 128 12.14 -2.89 1.10
N VAL A 129 13.36 -2.40 1.13
CA VAL A 129 14.47 -2.97 1.87
C VAL A 129 14.92 -1.98 2.95
N ILE A 130 15.37 -2.51 4.07
CA ILE A 130 16.04 -1.71 5.10
C ILE A 130 17.53 -1.90 4.92
N VAL A 131 18.22 -0.79 4.72
CA VAL A 131 19.66 -0.78 4.46
C VAL A 131 20.41 0.04 5.50
N LYS A 132 21.69 -0.25 5.67
CA LYS A 132 22.59 0.52 6.52
C LYS A 132 23.54 1.33 5.63
N GLU A 133 23.27 2.61 5.49
CA GLU A 133 24.13 3.54 4.76
C GLU A 133 24.78 4.54 5.72
N ASN A 134 26.11 4.70 5.64
CA ASN A 134 26.86 5.68 6.46
C ASN A 134 26.55 5.61 7.96
N GLY A 135 26.32 4.40 8.49
CA GLY A 135 25.98 4.18 9.89
C GLY A 135 24.53 4.47 10.29
N THR A 136 23.70 4.92 9.34
CA THR A 136 22.26 5.20 9.53
C THR A 136 21.41 4.13 8.85
N TYR A 137 20.27 3.81 9.46
CA TYR A 137 19.30 2.88 8.87
C TYR A 137 18.27 3.65 8.05
N CYS A 138 18.09 3.25 6.79
CA CYS A 138 17.09 3.86 5.92
C CYS A 138 16.29 2.80 5.15
N ALA A 139 15.10 3.17 4.72
CA ALA A 139 14.25 2.33 3.88
C ALA A 139 14.38 2.79 2.44
N LYS A 140 14.65 1.84 1.52
CA LYS A 140 14.64 2.08 0.08
C LYS A 140 13.49 1.32 -0.56
N LEU A 141 12.69 2.01 -1.36
CA LEU A 141 11.65 1.38 -2.19
C LEU A 141 12.30 0.68 -3.37
N ILE A 142 11.80 -0.50 -3.68
CA ILE A 142 12.20 -1.25 -4.86
C ILE A 142 10.98 -1.72 -5.66
N ASN A 143 11.13 -1.68 -6.97
CA ASN A 143 10.20 -2.28 -7.91
C ASN A 143 11.01 -2.93 -9.03
N ALA A 144 10.95 -4.24 -9.15
CA ALA A 144 11.68 -4.96 -10.18
C ALA A 144 11.15 -4.70 -11.59
N ASP A 145 9.87 -4.42 -11.70
CA ASP A 145 9.13 -4.06 -12.91
C ASP A 145 9.49 -4.85 -14.18
N ARG A 146 9.70 -6.14 -14.03
CA ARG A 146 9.88 -7.11 -15.13
C ARG A 146 9.15 -8.40 -14.82
N ASP A 147 8.92 -9.23 -15.84
CA ASP A 147 8.39 -10.57 -15.70
C ASP A 147 9.46 -11.45 -15.05
N LEU A 148 9.38 -11.55 -13.72
CA LEU A 148 10.41 -12.17 -12.89
C LEU A 148 9.99 -13.55 -12.39
N LEU A 149 8.69 -13.73 -12.14
CA LEU A 149 8.15 -14.88 -11.42
C LEU A 149 6.89 -15.40 -12.11
N LEU A 150 6.61 -16.68 -11.91
CA LEU A 150 5.39 -17.33 -12.35
C LEU A 150 4.95 -18.37 -11.31
N ILE A 151 3.67 -18.41 -10.98
CA ILE A 151 3.06 -19.55 -10.27
C ILE A 151 2.43 -20.42 -11.34
N PRO A 152 3.05 -21.56 -11.73
CA PRO A 152 2.54 -22.40 -12.79
C PRO A 152 1.34 -23.21 -12.32
N ASN A 153 0.32 -23.30 -13.14
CA ASN A 153 -0.76 -24.26 -12.92
C ASN A 153 -0.36 -25.64 -13.44
N LEU A 154 -1.02 -26.67 -12.96
CA LEU A 154 -0.82 -28.03 -13.44
C LEU A 154 -1.78 -28.34 -14.59
N ALA A 155 -1.31 -29.13 -15.56
CA ALA A 155 -2.20 -29.67 -16.58
C ALA A 155 -3.30 -30.53 -15.93
N ILE A 156 -4.50 -30.52 -16.50
CA ILE A 156 -5.67 -31.26 -15.97
C ILE A 156 -5.39 -32.74 -15.76
N HIS A 157 -4.48 -33.34 -16.53
CA HIS A 157 -4.09 -34.74 -16.38
C HIS A 157 -3.36 -35.01 -15.07
N MET A 158 -2.70 -34.00 -14.49
CA MET A 158 -1.94 -34.11 -13.24
C MET A 158 -2.76 -33.60 -12.04
N ASN A 159 -3.83 -32.85 -12.29
CA ASN A 159 -4.76 -32.38 -11.25
C ASN A 159 -6.20 -32.46 -11.78
N ARG A 160 -6.79 -33.66 -11.71
CA ARG A 160 -8.15 -33.92 -12.23
C ARG A 160 -9.24 -33.19 -11.47
N ASP A 161 -8.97 -32.81 -10.22
CA ASP A 161 -9.91 -32.11 -9.33
C ASP A 161 -9.86 -30.59 -9.49
N ALA A 162 -9.01 -30.06 -10.37
CA ALA A 162 -8.82 -28.63 -10.57
C ALA A 162 -10.13 -27.87 -10.77
N ASN A 163 -11.10 -28.47 -11.50
CA ASN A 163 -12.40 -27.88 -11.78
C ASN A 163 -13.52 -28.31 -10.80
N SER A 164 -13.18 -29.14 -9.80
CA SER A 164 -14.16 -29.75 -8.89
C SER A 164 -13.98 -29.30 -7.42
N GLY A 165 -13.29 -28.18 -7.20
CA GLY A 165 -13.09 -27.64 -5.86
C GLY A 165 -11.74 -27.98 -5.22
N TYR A 166 -10.68 -28.04 -6.02
CA TYR A 166 -9.32 -28.29 -5.53
C TYR A 166 -8.89 -27.23 -4.49
N ALA A 167 -8.44 -27.71 -3.33
CA ALA A 167 -7.94 -26.85 -2.25
C ALA A 167 -6.43 -26.62 -2.41
N TYR A 168 -6.03 -25.41 -2.77
CA TYR A 168 -4.62 -25.06 -2.94
C TYR A 168 -3.81 -25.16 -1.65
N ASN A 169 -2.71 -25.88 -1.69
CA ASN A 169 -1.72 -25.93 -0.62
C ASN A 169 -0.74 -24.76 -0.80
N ALA A 170 -0.68 -23.87 0.20
CA ALA A 170 0.13 -22.66 0.12
C ALA A 170 1.63 -22.92 -0.05
N GLN A 171 2.14 -24.05 0.49
CA GLN A 171 3.56 -24.38 0.45
C GLN A 171 3.97 -25.27 -0.72
N LYS A 172 3.02 -25.76 -1.49
CA LYS A 172 3.29 -26.62 -2.66
C LYS A 172 2.87 -25.92 -3.95
N ASP A 173 1.60 -25.46 -3.99
CA ASP A 173 0.96 -25.00 -5.22
C ASP A 173 1.21 -23.52 -5.47
N LEU A 174 1.45 -22.72 -4.42
CA LEU A 174 1.48 -21.25 -4.50
C LEU A 174 2.90 -20.66 -4.44
N LEU A 175 3.94 -21.49 -4.46
CA LEU A 175 5.32 -21.01 -4.49
C LEU A 175 5.71 -20.62 -5.92
N PRO A 176 6.06 -19.33 -6.17
CA PRO A 176 6.41 -18.89 -7.50
C PRO A 176 7.75 -19.45 -7.96
N LEU A 177 7.81 -19.88 -9.20
CA LEU A 177 9.03 -20.24 -9.90
C LEU A 177 9.84 -18.97 -10.18
N TYR A 178 11.12 -18.99 -9.80
CA TYR A 178 12.06 -17.87 -10.00
C TYR A 178 13.04 -18.14 -11.15
N GLY A 179 13.50 -19.37 -11.29
CA GLY A 179 14.42 -19.75 -12.36
C GLY A 179 14.80 -21.21 -12.30
N ASP A 180 15.73 -21.62 -13.16
CA ASP A 180 16.41 -22.89 -13.05
C ASP A 180 17.47 -22.86 -11.92
N ILE A 181 18.22 -23.94 -11.77
CA ILE A 181 19.21 -24.06 -10.70
C ILE A 181 20.35 -23.01 -10.79
N SER A 182 20.59 -22.41 -11.95
CA SER A 182 21.59 -21.34 -12.11
C SER A 182 21.17 -20.04 -11.40
N ALA A 183 19.89 -19.90 -11.08
CA ALA A 183 19.35 -18.76 -10.33
C ALA A 183 19.55 -18.89 -8.82
N LYS A 184 20.15 -19.99 -8.32
CA LYS A 184 20.38 -20.20 -6.90
C LYS A 184 21.27 -19.09 -6.31
N ASP A 185 20.89 -18.61 -5.13
CA ASP A 185 21.57 -17.57 -4.34
C ASP A 185 21.63 -16.19 -5.03
N THR A 186 20.83 -15.96 -6.10
CA THR A 186 20.84 -14.70 -6.87
C THR A 186 19.70 -13.74 -6.55
N PHE A 187 18.70 -14.15 -5.75
CA PHE A 187 17.53 -13.30 -5.48
C PHE A 187 17.92 -11.99 -4.78
N LEU A 188 18.70 -12.08 -3.69
CA LEU A 188 19.14 -10.88 -2.98
C LEU A 188 20.09 -10.02 -3.82
N ASP A 189 20.90 -10.61 -4.70
CA ASP A 189 21.73 -9.86 -5.66
C ASP A 189 20.86 -9.13 -6.69
N THR A 190 19.73 -9.71 -7.06
CA THR A 190 18.76 -9.04 -7.92
C THR A 190 18.11 -7.86 -7.19
N ILE A 191 17.71 -8.05 -5.94
CA ILE A 191 17.09 -7.00 -5.11
C ILE A 191 18.09 -5.86 -4.83
N SER A 192 19.36 -6.16 -4.52
CA SER A 192 20.39 -5.17 -4.25
C SER A 192 20.62 -4.24 -5.46
N LYS A 193 20.61 -4.77 -6.69
CA LYS A 193 20.69 -3.98 -7.92
C LYS A 193 19.54 -2.98 -8.04
N TYR A 194 18.29 -3.38 -7.73
CA TYR A 194 17.15 -2.46 -7.76
C TYR A 194 17.17 -1.44 -6.63
N ALA A 195 17.75 -1.80 -5.48
CA ALA A 195 17.93 -0.89 -4.35
C ALA A 195 19.11 0.08 -4.54
N GLY A 196 20.02 -0.21 -5.47
CA GLY A 196 21.25 0.56 -5.69
C GLY A 196 22.19 0.50 -4.48
N VAL A 197 22.34 -0.70 -3.88
CA VAL A 197 23.19 -0.96 -2.71
C VAL A 197 23.88 -2.30 -2.86
N GLU A 198 24.90 -2.54 -2.05
CA GLU A 198 25.52 -3.86 -1.95
C GLU A 198 24.61 -4.81 -1.15
N LYS A 199 24.67 -6.09 -1.47
CA LYS A 199 23.83 -7.12 -0.83
C LYS A 199 23.96 -7.16 0.68
N GLU A 200 25.19 -6.98 1.17
CA GLU A 200 25.57 -7.00 2.58
C GLU A 200 25.02 -5.80 3.38
N GLU A 201 24.63 -4.75 2.68
CA GLU A 201 23.98 -3.58 3.29
C GLU A 201 22.49 -3.80 3.56
N ILE A 202 21.87 -4.82 2.93
CA ILE A 202 20.47 -5.17 3.13
C ILE A 202 20.32 -5.95 4.44
N LEU A 203 19.64 -5.34 5.42
CA LEU A 203 19.42 -5.94 6.74
C LEU A 203 18.11 -6.73 6.82
N SER A 204 17.09 -6.25 6.15
CA SER A 204 15.78 -6.92 6.08
C SER A 204 14.97 -6.38 4.90
N HIS A 205 13.87 -7.04 4.61
CA HIS A 205 12.99 -6.62 3.52
C HIS A 205 11.52 -6.86 3.83
N ASP A 206 10.67 -6.01 3.25
CA ASP A 206 9.22 -6.19 3.14
C ASP A 206 8.85 -6.22 1.67
N LEU A 207 9.01 -7.37 1.03
CA LEU A 207 8.82 -7.58 -0.40
C LEU A 207 7.54 -8.37 -0.66
N PHE A 208 6.80 -7.91 -1.67
CA PHE A 208 5.51 -8.49 -2.07
C PHE A 208 5.51 -8.81 -3.55
N LEU A 209 4.80 -9.88 -3.91
CA LEU A 209 4.51 -10.15 -5.31
C LEU A 209 3.39 -9.25 -5.80
N TYR A 210 3.46 -8.88 -7.07
CA TYR A 210 2.34 -8.24 -7.74
C TYR A 210 2.21 -8.75 -9.18
N ASN A 211 0.98 -8.70 -9.70
CA ASN A 211 0.70 -9.07 -11.08
C ASN A 211 1.02 -7.88 -11.98
N ARG A 212 1.84 -8.10 -13.00
CA ARG A 212 2.25 -7.07 -13.97
C ARG A 212 1.23 -6.76 -15.05
N GLN A 213 0.16 -7.51 -15.12
CA GLN A 213 -0.89 -7.23 -16.09
C GLN A 213 -1.51 -5.87 -15.79
N LYS A 214 -1.38 -4.94 -16.73
CA LYS A 214 -1.91 -3.59 -16.58
C LYS A 214 -3.43 -3.58 -16.47
N GLY A 215 -3.95 -2.62 -15.70
CA GLY A 215 -5.38 -2.36 -15.65
C GLY A 215 -5.94 -1.95 -17.03
N THR A 216 -7.09 -2.44 -17.40
CA THR A 216 -7.70 -2.18 -18.70
C THR A 216 -9.18 -1.86 -18.61
N LEU A 217 -9.64 -1.06 -19.57
CA LEU A 217 -11.08 -0.87 -19.82
C LEU A 217 -11.55 -1.88 -20.86
N TRP A 218 -12.63 -2.59 -20.55
CA TRP A 218 -13.16 -3.63 -21.41
C TRP A 218 -14.69 -3.60 -21.55
N GLY A 219 -15.22 -4.48 -22.39
CA GLY A 219 -16.62 -4.53 -22.78
C GLY A 219 -16.91 -3.75 -24.06
N GLN A 220 -18.07 -3.99 -24.67
CA GLN A 220 -18.50 -3.37 -25.91
C GLN A 220 -18.38 -1.83 -25.88
N THR A 221 -18.75 -1.24 -24.75
CA THR A 221 -18.81 0.21 -24.54
C THR A 221 -17.67 0.72 -23.65
N ARG A 222 -16.68 -0.13 -23.33
CA ARG A 222 -15.56 0.18 -22.45
C ARG A 222 -15.98 0.75 -21.08
N ASN A 223 -17.08 0.26 -20.54
CA ASN A 223 -17.67 0.70 -19.27
C ASN A 223 -17.30 -0.18 -18.07
N PHE A 224 -16.50 -1.23 -18.30
CA PHE A 224 -15.93 -2.06 -17.25
C PHE A 224 -14.44 -1.82 -17.13
N SER A 225 -13.92 -1.82 -15.89
CA SER A 225 -12.49 -1.82 -15.60
C SER A 225 -12.07 -3.16 -15.05
N LEU A 226 -10.99 -3.73 -15.59
CA LEU A 226 -10.32 -4.91 -15.05
C LEU A 226 -9.03 -4.46 -14.38
N LEU A 227 -8.92 -4.72 -13.09
CA LEU A 227 -7.77 -4.38 -12.26
C LEU A 227 -7.25 -5.65 -11.59
N HIS A 228 -5.95 -5.83 -11.55
CA HIS A 228 -5.34 -6.98 -10.87
C HIS A 228 -5.17 -6.77 -9.36
N VAL A 229 -5.26 -5.52 -8.91
CA VAL A 229 -5.24 -5.14 -7.49
C VAL A 229 -6.63 -4.62 -7.13
N TRP A 230 -7.53 -5.55 -6.82
CA TRP A 230 -8.92 -5.23 -6.53
C TRP A 230 -9.21 -5.38 -5.05
N MET A 231 -8.83 -4.45 -4.25
CA MET A 231 -9.55 -4.03 -3.03
C MET A 231 -8.89 -2.77 -2.48
N ILE A 232 -9.59 -1.65 -2.55
CA ILE A 232 -9.44 -0.48 -1.71
C ILE A 232 -8.31 0.49 -2.08
N SER A 233 -7.26 0.12 -2.83
CA SER A 233 -6.38 1.13 -3.44
C SER A 233 -7.13 2.07 -4.42
N SER A 234 -8.31 1.66 -4.90
CA SER A 234 -9.22 2.53 -5.67
C SER A 234 -9.95 3.57 -4.79
N VAL A 235 -10.21 3.25 -3.52
CA VAL A 235 -10.92 4.15 -2.61
C VAL A 235 -10.09 5.41 -2.30
N PRO A 236 -8.76 5.34 -2.03
CA PRO A 236 -7.95 6.54 -1.86
C PRO A 236 -8.04 7.52 -3.02
N VAL A 237 -7.98 7.04 -4.26
CA VAL A 237 -8.02 7.94 -5.45
C VAL A 237 -9.37 8.59 -5.61
N LEU A 238 -10.47 7.85 -5.47
CA LEU A 238 -11.82 8.39 -5.57
C LEU A 238 -12.11 9.39 -4.43
N LEU A 239 -11.71 9.04 -3.20
CA LEU A 239 -11.87 9.90 -2.04
C LEU A 239 -10.94 11.12 -2.12
N PHE A 240 -9.74 10.93 -2.67
CA PHE A 240 -8.76 11.97 -2.84
C PHE A 240 -9.21 13.02 -3.88
N THR A 241 -9.73 12.59 -5.03
CA THR A 241 -10.29 13.52 -6.03
C THR A 241 -11.49 14.30 -5.48
N ASP A 242 -12.33 13.65 -4.67
CA ASP A 242 -13.45 14.32 -4.01
C ASP A 242 -12.98 15.26 -2.88
N CYS A 243 -11.97 14.86 -2.11
CA CYS A 243 -11.35 15.69 -1.07
C CYS A 243 -10.66 16.91 -1.66
N LEU A 244 -9.88 16.77 -2.73
CA LEU A 244 -9.25 17.90 -3.43
C LEU A 244 -10.29 18.85 -4.04
N ALA A 245 -11.37 18.30 -4.62
CA ALA A 245 -12.46 19.14 -5.14
C ALA A 245 -13.20 19.89 -4.03
N GLN A 246 -13.25 19.36 -2.83
CA GLN A 246 -13.91 19.98 -1.67
C GLN A 246 -13.00 20.94 -0.91
N THR A 247 -11.69 20.72 -0.86
CA THR A 247 -10.72 21.70 -0.35
C THR A 247 -10.71 22.96 -1.21
N ALA A 248 -10.86 22.83 -2.52
CA ALA A 248 -11.05 23.97 -3.43
C ALA A 248 -12.32 24.78 -3.12
N ASN A 249 -13.37 24.17 -2.53
CA ASN A 249 -14.62 24.83 -2.18
C ASN A 249 -14.69 25.38 -0.72
N ARG A 250 -13.68 25.07 0.12
CA ARG A 250 -13.47 25.55 1.52
C ARG A 250 -14.74 25.68 2.40
N ARG A 251 -15.77 24.87 2.12
CA ARG A 251 -17.07 24.96 2.83
C ARG A 251 -17.13 24.21 4.16
N PHE A 252 -16.10 23.39 4.49
CA PHE A 252 -16.09 22.55 5.69
C PHE A 252 -14.87 22.84 6.57
N PRO A 253 -15.04 22.86 7.90
CA PRO A 253 -14.05 23.41 8.82
C PRO A 253 -12.76 22.59 8.96
N PHE A 254 -12.78 21.30 8.70
CA PHE A 254 -11.58 20.44 8.78
C PHE A 254 -11.82 19.13 8.03
N THR A 255 -10.97 18.83 7.07
CA THR A 255 -11.03 17.55 6.35
C THR A 255 -9.74 16.79 6.59
N ALA A 256 -9.83 15.60 7.17
CA ALA A 256 -8.73 14.70 7.34
C ALA A 256 -8.91 13.47 6.46
N PHE A 257 -7.85 13.06 5.81
CA PHE A 257 -7.81 11.88 4.98
C PHE A 257 -6.75 10.92 5.54
N TRP A 258 -7.14 9.68 5.80
CA TRP A 258 -6.27 8.69 6.40
C TRP A 258 -6.15 7.45 5.52
N ILE A 259 -4.91 7.10 5.17
CA ILE A 259 -4.56 5.84 4.53
C ILE A 259 -3.61 5.09 5.45
N THR A 260 -3.91 3.84 5.77
CA THR A 260 -3.03 3.02 6.61
C THR A 260 -3.03 1.56 6.18
N LYS A 261 -1.98 0.85 6.52
CA LYS A 261 -1.92 -0.59 6.36
C LYS A 261 -2.88 -1.27 7.36
N LYS A 262 -3.71 -2.19 6.90
CA LYS A 262 -4.75 -2.85 7.72
C LYS A 262 -4.21 -3.50 9.00
N SER A 263 -3.00 -4.06 8.96
CA SER A 263 -2.33 -4.65 10.12
C SER A 263 -1.99 -3.63 11.22
N GLU A 264 -1.80 -2.35 10.86
CA GLU A 264 -1.51 -1.27 11.82
C GLU A 264 -2.78 -0.77 12.52
N VAL A 265 -3.93 -0.85 11.84
CA VAL A 265 -5.24 -0.50 12.42
C VAL A 265 -5.62 -1.45 13.55
N GLN A 266 -5.25 -2.74 13.44
CA GLN A 266 -5.55 -3.73 14.48
C GLN A 266 -4.75 -3.55 15.77
N GLN A 267 -3.64 -2.80 15.73
CA GLN A 267 -2.76 -2.58 16.89
C GLN A 267 -3.17 -1.43 17.80
N ASN A 268 -4.39 -0.86 17.67
CA ASN A 268 -4.91 0.22 18.53
C ASN A 268 -3.94 1.40 18.75
N ARG A 269 -3.16 1.78 17.76
CA ARG A 269 -2.25 2.92 17.86
C ARG A 269 -3.05 4.22 17.71
N ALA A 270 -3.19 4.93 18.81
CA ALA A 270 -3.69 6.30 18.79
C ALA A 270 -2.63 7.21 18.13
N LEU A 271 -3.01 7.89 17.06
CA LEU A 271 -2.21 8.97 16.49
C LEU A 271 -2.44 10.22 17.34
N HIS A 272 -1.40 10.69 18.00
CA HIS A 272 -1.41 11.96 18.70
C HIS A 272 -0.94 13.05 17.75
N LEU A 273 -1.86 13.87 17.26
CA LEU A 273 -1.50 15.11 16.62
C LEU A 273 -1.00 16.08 17.69
N ARG A 274 0.31 16.35 17.72
CA ARG A 274 0.92 17.28 18.65
C ARG A 274 1.06 18.64 17.96
N SER A 275 0.20 19.59 18.31
CA SER A 275 0.54 21.01 18.20
C SER A 275 0.65 21.59 19.61
N SER A 276 1.41 22.68 19.77
CA SER A 276 1.55 23.36 21.07
C SER A 276 0.20 23.89 21.62
N GLU A 277 -0.84 23.93 20.78
CA GLU A 277 -2.15 24.47 21.13
C GLU A 277 -3.33 23.51 20.91
N ILE A 278 -3.16 22.42 20.13
CA ILE A 278 -4.24 21.47 19.83
C ILE A 278 -3.72 20.04 20.04
N ARG A 279 -4.13 19.40 21.12
CA ARG A 279 -3.96 17.95 21.31
C ARG A 279 -5.26 17.25 20.94
N CYS A 280 -5.31 16.64 19.77
CA CYS A 280 -6.39 15.75 19.40
C CYS A 280 -5.89 14.31 19.34
N SER A 281 -6.49 13.42 20.13
CA SER A 281 -6.30 11.98 19.97
C SER A 281 -7.48 11.41 19.21
N VAL A 282 -7.24 10.76 18.08
CA VAL A 282 -8.26 10.03 17.33
C VAL A 282 -8.03 8.55 17.59
N SER A 283 -8.94 7.92 18.33
CA SER A 283 -8.96 6.48 18.49
C SER A 283 -10.06 5.88 17.61
N VAL A 284 -9.68 5.04 16.66
CA VAL A 284 -10.61 4.32 15.79
C VAL A 284 -10.77 2.91 16.34
N ARG A 285 -11.95 2.61 16.88
CA ARG A 285 -12.32 1.22 17.24
C ARG A 285 -13.08 0.58 16.09
N TYR A 286 -12.53 -0.49 15.58
CA TYR A 286 -13.19 -1.34 14.61
C TYR A 286 -14.12 -2.32 15.35
N SER A 287 -15.43 -2.15 15.22
CA SER A 287 -16.39 -3.22 15.49
C SER A 287 -17.20 -3.50 14.23
N ALA A 288 -17.51 -4.75 13.99
CA ALA A 288 -17.95 -5.31 12.71
C ALA A 288 -19.20 -4.69 12.06
N TRP A 289 -19.85 -3.69 12.67
CA TRP A 289 -21.11 -3.15 12.14
C TRP A 289 -21.35 -1.65 12.27
N ILE A 290 -20.56 -0.89 13.03
CA ILE A 290 -20.75 0.57 13.13
C ILE A 290 -19.40 1.26 13.35
N HIS A 291 -19.01 2.15 12.46
CA HIS A 291 -17.88 3.06 12.66
C HIS A 291 -18.28 4.14 13.66
N ARG A 292 -17.91 3.98 14.93
CA ARG A 292 -17.98 5.06 15.90
C ARG A 292 -16.59 5.65 16.09
N ILE A 293 -16.39 6.84 15.58
CA ILE A 293 -15.22 7.66 15.89
C ILE A 293 -15.51 8.35 17.21
N THR A 294 -14.77 8.00 18.24
CA THR A 294 -14.87 8.68 19.53
C THR A 294 -13.72 9.68 19.63
N LEU A 295 -14.04 10.95 19.56
CA LEU A 295 -13.12 12.04 19.87
C LEU A 295 -13.11 12.21 21.39
N SER A 296 -11.99 11.91 22.06
CA SER A 296 -11.84 12.23 23.47
C SER A 296 -11.65 13.73 23.63
N HIS A 297 -12.42 14.33 24.51
CA HIS A 297 -12.41 15.77 24.79
C HIS A 297 -11.02 16.28 25.12
N CYS A 298 -10.62 17.34 24.45
CA CYS A 298 -9.52 18.19 24.86
C CYS A 298 -9.89 18.84 26.22
N PRO A 299 -9.07 18.75 27.26
CA PRO A 299 -9.33 19.55 28.46
C PRO A 299 -9.20 21.02 28.08
N ARG A 300 -10.20 21.81 28.44
CA ARG A 300 -10.16 23.27 28.38
C ARG A 300 -8.90 23.74 29.10
N VAL A 301 -8.03 24.43 28.39
CA VAL A 301 -7.06 25.29 29.03
C VAL A 301 -7.78 26.60 29.33
N LEU A 302 -7.91 26.86 30.62
CA LEU A 302 -8.18 28.21 31.14
C LEU A 302 -6.96 29.10 30.94
#